data_2cde26bf60d665cb8f5143f1a8adc9b2
#
_entry.id   2cde26bf60d665cb8f5143f1a8adc9b2
#
_cell.length_a   1.000
_cell.length_b   1.000
_cell.length_c   1.000
_cell.angle_alpha   90.00
_cell.angle_beta   90.00
_cell.angle_gamma   90.00
#
_symmetry.space_group_name_H-M   'P 1'
#
loop_
_entity.id
_entity.type
_entity.pdbx_description
1 polymer ?
#
loop_
_entity_poly.entity_id
_entity_poly.type
_entity_poly.pdbx_seq_one_letter_code
_entity_poly.pdbx_strand_id
1 'polypeptide(L)'
;MSRPTGRRTRILTSLAWLGASCVSAGACAEEVPLPGPVVDGPVVKLPAEEPIKVSEPLWELGVGVAGFRFDDYRGSDHTNTYLFPIPFFVYRGPILRADRDGARAILFSGQRVVVDVSLGASVPTKSKDDQARRGMPDLAGTFEIGPNFVVDLWEASNRKMKVELRLPVREAITLERSPRAIGLTFSPNLNLDISGLPGKGNLGFLAGPLFADQRYHQYFYGVAPEFATAGRPAYEAPGGYAGWRATTAFSRRYGNAWLGAFVRYDNLHGAQFAPSPLVRKETTVTAGFGISWIFATSSQLVLTDD
;
A
#
# COMPACT_ATOMS: atom_id res chain seq x y z
N MET A 1 5.20 -16.02 -62.60
CA MET A 1 4.69 -17.36 -62.25
C MET A 1 4.55 -17.49 -60.74
N SER A 2 3.33 -17.81 -60.32
CA SER A 2 2.89 -18.46 -59.07
C SER A 2 3.17 -17.81 -57.71
N ARG A 3 2.10 -17.14 -57.19
CA ARG A 3 1.82 -17.03 -55.74
C ARG A 3 1.38 -18.40 -55.19
N PRO A 4 1.55 -18.63 -53.89
CA PRO A 4 0.34 -19.02 -53.19
C PRO A 4 0.07 -18.22 -51.91
N THR A 5 -1.19 -18.04 -51.71
CA THR A 5 -2.03 -17.57 -50.65
C THR A 5 -1.90 -18.41 -49.37
N GLY A 6 -1.70 -17.77 -48.21
CA GLY A 6 -1.77 -18.37 -46.86
C GLY A 6 -2.88 -17.74 -46.04
N ARG A 7 -3.85 -18.55 -45.66
CA ARG A 7 -5.09 -18.30 -44.92
C ARG A 7 -4.83 -17.65 -43.52
N ARG A 8 -5.59 -16.59 -43.26
CA ARG A 8 -5.83 -16.07 -41.90
C ARG A 8 -6.91 -16.91 -41.20
N THR A 9 -6.57 -17.57 -40.13
CA THR A 9 -7.54 -18.20 -39.24
C THR A 9 -7.90 -17.19 -38.15
N ARG A 10 -9.15 -16.69 -38.21
CA ARG A 10 -9.80 -15.93 -37.13
C ARG A 10 -10.38 -16.94 -36.13
N ILE A 11 -9.93 -16.91 -34.88
CA ILE A 11 -10.62 -17.59 -33.79
C ILE A 11 -11.53 -16.56 -33.13
N LEU A 12 -12.83 -16.74 -33.37
CA LEU A 12 -13.91 -16.11 -32.65
C LEU A 12 -14.18 -16.94 -31.40
N THR A 13 -13.96 -16.37 -30.22
CA THR A 13 -14.48 -16.89 -28.95
C THR A 13 -15.73 -16.11 -28.59
N SER A 14 -16.85 -16.73 -28.77
CA SER A 14 -18.19 -16.29 -28.36
C SER A 14 -18.36 -16.51 -26.85
N LEU A 15 -18.63 -15.42 -26.09
CA LEU A 15 -19.17 -15.50 -24.74
C LEU A 15 -20.66 -15.86 -24.82
N ALA A 16 -21.02 -17.00 -24.25
CA ALA A 16 -22.40 -17.41 -24.07
C ALA A 16 -22.97 -16.83 -22.76
N TRP A 17 -24.01 -16.04 -22.90
CA TRP A 17 -24.91 -15.65 -21.82
C TRP A 17 -25.80 -16.83 -21.45
N LEU A 18 -25.81 -17.26 -20.19
CA LEU A 18 -26.80 -18.18 -19.64
C LEU A 18 -27.90 -17.38 -18.94
N GLY A 19 -29.03 -17.28 -19.63
CA GLY A 19 -30.29 -16.79 -19.07
C GLY A 19 -30.92 -17.84 -18.19
N ALA A 20 -31.32 -17.46 -16.98
CA ALA A 20 -32.13 -18.29 -16.08
C ALA A 20 -33.59 -18.22 -16.48
N SER A 21 -34.13 -19.33 -16.94
CA SER A 21 -35.56 -19.51 -17.17
C SER A 21 -36.24 -19.93 -15.87
N CYS A 22 -37.21 -19.14 -15.42
CA CYS A 22 -38.17 -19.52 -14.39
C CYS A 22 -39.11 -20.59 -14.91
N VAL A 23 -39.07 -21.78 -14.32
CA VAL A 23 -40.11 -22.82 -14.46
C VAL A 23 -40.99 -22.75 -13.21
N SER A 24 -42.22 -22.34 -13.39
CA SER A 24 -43.29 -22.42 -12.40
C SER A 24 -43.82 -23.88 -12.34
N ALA A 25 -43.53 -24.56 -11.24
CA ALA A 25 -44.20 -25.82 -10.89
C ALA A 25 -45.08 -25.55 -9.66
N GLY A 26 -46.39 -25.60 -9.85
CA GLY A 26 -47.35 -25.61 -8.76
C GLY A 26 -47.23 -26.92 -7.99
N ALA A 27 -47.08 -26.84 -6.71
CA ALA A 27 -47.19 -27.94 -5.76
C ALA A 27 -48.16 -27.54 -4.64
N CYS A 28 -49.09 -28.44 -4.37
CA CYS A 28 -50.13 -28.36 -3.34
C CYS A 28 -49.60 -27.95 -1.99
N ALA A 29 -50.28 -26.97 -1.39
CA ALA A 29 -50.06 -26.56 -0.02
C ALA A 29 -50.59 -27.65 0.91
N GLU A 30 -49.74 -28.38 1.58
CA GLU A 30 -50.03 -29.14 2.76
C GLU A 30 -49.85 -28.21 3.98
N GLU A 31 -50.96 -27.96 4.71
CA GLU A 31 -50.94 -27.11 5.89
C GLU A 31 -50.08 -27.74 6.98
N VAL A 32 -48.90 -27.19 7.19
CA VAL A 32 -48.08 -27.45 8.38
C VAL A 32 -48.65 -26.64 9.53
N PRO A 33 -48.99 -27.23 10.67
CA PRO A 33 -49.49 -26.49 11.84
C PRO A 33 -48.44 -25.48 12.32
N LEU A 34 -48.85 -24.23 12.50
CA LEU A 34 -48.00 -23.16 13.08
C LEU A 34 -47.55 -23.60 14.47
N PRO A 35 -46.24 -23.50 14.79
CA PRO A 35 -45.76 -23.69 16.15
C PRO A 35 -46.42 -22.63 17.06
N GLY A 36 -46.89 -23.08 18.21
CA GLY A 36 -47.50 -22.21 19.22
C GLY A 36 -46.55 -21.09 19.68
N PRO A 37 -47.09 -20.12 20.47
CA PRO A 37 -46.34 -18.92 20.83
C PRO A 37 -45.01 -19.30 21.48
N VAL A 38 -43.92 -18.77 20.90
CA VAL A 38 -42.59 -18.89 21.45
C VAL A 38 -42.61 -18.20 22.81
N VAL A 39 -42.48 -18.98 23.85
CA VAL A 39 -42.32 -18.47 25.23
C VAL A 39 -41.04 -17.66 25.25
N ASP A 40 -41.13 -16.36 25.51
CA ASP A 40 -39.98 -15.48 25.74
C ASP A 40 -39.20 -16.01 26.98
N GLY A 41 -38.32 -16.96 26.73
CA GLY A 41 -37.26 -17.29 27.66
C GLY A 41 -36.24 -16.14 27.70
N PRO A 42 -35.60 -15.91 28.86
CA PRO A 42 -34.58 -14.86 28.92
C PRO A 42 -33.57 -15.10 27.84
N VAL A 43 -33.37 -14.11 26.96
CA VAL A 43 -32.29 -14.11 25.97
C VAL A 43 -31.00 -14.14 26.77
N VAL A 44 -30.41 -15.33 26.92
CA VAL A 44 -29.07 -15.48 27.46
C VAL A 44 -28.16 -14.78 26.46
N LYS A 45 -27.84 -13.50 26.75
CA LYS A 45 -26.72 -12.81 26.12
C LYS A 45 -25.51 -13.66 26.48
N LEU A 46 -25.06 -14.45 25.53
CA LEU A 46 -23.69 -15.04 25.59
C LEU A 46 -22.74 -13.88 25.88
N PRO A 47 -21.87 -13.98 26.88
CA PRO A 47 -20.84 -12.97 27.09
C PRO A 47 -20.14 -12.79 25.78
N ALA A 48 -20.00 -11.52 25.33
CA ALA A 48 -19.13 -11.22 24.20
C ALA A 48 -17.79 -11.86 24.54
N GLU A 49 -17.30 -12.77 23.70
CA GLU A 49 -15.96 -13.36 23.86
C GLU A 49 -14.98 -12.20 24.02
N GLU A 50 -14.41 -12.06 25.21
CA GLU A 50 -13.38 -11.06 25.42
C GLU A 50 -12.23 -11.34 24.44
N PRO A 51 -11.71 -10.29 23.78
CA PRO A 51 -10.65 -10.46 22.79
C PRO A 51 -9.46 -11.16 23.44
N ILE A 52 -9.00 -12.22 22.84
CA ILE A 52 -7.78 -12.91 23.27
C ILE A 52 -6.61 -11.95 23.00
N LYS A 53 -6.23 -11.20 24.03
CA LYS A 53 -5.05 -10.33 23.98
C LYS A 53 -3.83 -11.22 23.98
N VAL A 54 -3.05 -11.14 22.92
CA VAL A 54 -1.79 -11.87 22.82
C VAL A 54 -0.71 -11.06 23.52
N SER A 55 0.05 -11.72 24.38
CA SER A 55 1.18 -11.08 25.09
C SER A 55 2.43 -11.17 24.22
N GLU A 56 2.93 -10.01 23.76
CA GLU A 56 4.11 -9.91 22.91
C GLU A 56 5.21 -9.05 23.54
N PRO A 57 6.51 -9.29 23.20
CA PRO A 57 7.59 -8.45 23.69
C PRO A 57 7.40 -6.98 23.31
N LEU A 58 7.69 -6.05 24.24
CA LEU A 58 7.64 -4.61 23.99
C LEU A 58 8.52 -4.21 22.81
N TRP A 59 9.70 -4.82 22.68
CA TRP A 59 10.59 -4.58 21.55
C TRP A 59 11.31 -5.86 21.11
N GLU A 60 11.69 -5.89 19.83
CA GLU A 60 12.46 -6.95 19.21
C GLU A 60 13.57 -6.33 18.36
N LEU A 61 14.76 -6.90 18.42
CA LEU A 61 15.92 -6.49 17.63
C LEU A 61 16.46 -7.66 16.81
N GLY A 62 16.87 -7.35 15.60
CA GLY A 62 17.42 -8.31 14.68
C GLY A 62 18.30 -7.68 13.62
N VAL A 63 18.84 -8.52 12.77
CA VAL A 63 19.55 -8.11 11.56
C VAL A 63 19.03 -8.92 10.40
N GLY A 64 19.08 -8.37 9.21
CA GLY A 64 18.58 -9.02 8.04
C GLY A 64 19.18 -8.51 6.76
N VAL A 65 18.62 -9.00 5.65
CA VAL A 65 18.93 -8.55 4.30
C VAL A 65 17.61 -8.20 3.62
N ALA A 66 17.59 -7.07 2.92
CA ALA A 66 16.45 -6.66 2.09
C ALA A 66 16.89 -6.39 0.65
N GLY A 67 16.04 -6.84 -0.28
CA GLY A 67 16.17 -6.56 -1.69
C GLY A 67 15.00 -5.73 -2.18
N PHE A 68 15.27 -4.71 -3.02
CA PHE A 68 14.27 -3.83 -3.60
C PHE A 68 14.56 -3.63 -5.08
N ARG A 69 13.47 -3.62 -5.85
CA ARG A 69 13.47 -3.22 -7.25
C ARG A 69 12.42 -2.13 -7.44
N PHE A 70 12.86 -0.96 -7.88
CA PHE A 70 11.98 0.20 -8.10
C PHE A 70 12.56 1.12 -9.18
N ASP A 71 11.68 1.91 -9.78
CA ASP A 71 12.06 2.93 -10.75
C ASP A 71 12.54 4.20 -10.02
N ASP A 72 13.39 5.01 -10.64
CA ASP A 72 13.99 6.22 -10.06
C ASP A 72 12.94 7.16 -9.44
N TYR A 73 11.82 7.31 -10.12
CA TYR A 73 10.60 7.99 -9.69
C TYR A 73 9.41 7.37 -10.42
N ARG A 74 8.22 7.68 -10.00
CA ARG A 74 7.01 7.17 -10.67
C ARG A 74 6.94 7.71 -12.10
N GLY A 75 6.94 6.82 -13.08
CA GLY A 75 6.96 7.16 -14.51
C GLY A 75 8.35 7.19 -15.17
N SER A 76 9.43 6.97 -14.42
CA SER A 76 10.76 6.73 -14.98
C SER A 76 10.83 5.36 -15.69
N ASP A 77 11.60 5.25 -16.76
CA ASP A 77 11.93 4.01 -17.43
C ASP A 77 13.25 3.38 -16.92
N HIS A 78 13.96 4.07 -16.06
CA HIS A 78 15.16 3.57 -15.38
C HIS A 78 14.81 2.87 -14.08
N THR A 79 15.20 1.60 -13.94
CA THR A 79 14.89 0.74 -12.78
C THR A 79 16.17 0.38 -12.04
N ASN A 80 16.13 0.50 -10.72
CA ASN A 80 17.22 0.12 -9.82
C ASN A 80 16.89 -1.15 -9.07
N THR A 81 17.93 -1.93 -8.77
CA THR A 81 17.84 -3.09 -7.88
C THR A 81 18.92 -2.96 -6.81
N TYR A 82 18.48 -3.01 -5.55
CA TYR A 82 19.36 -2.92 -4.40
C TYR A 82 19.21 -4.15 -3.51
N LEU A 83 20.34 -4.56 -2.96
CA LEU A 83 20.41 -5.57 -1.90
C LEU A 83 21.33 -5.04 -0.81
N PHE A 84 20.84 -4.93 0.41
CA PHE A 84 21.63 -4.38 1.52
C PHE A 84 21.23 -4.99 2.85
N PRO A 85 22.16 -4.99 3.83
CA PRO A 85 21.83 -5.36 5.19
C PRO A 85 20.89 -4.34 5.81
N ILE A 86 19.92 -4.82 6.59
CA ILE A 86 18.98 -3.97 7.31
C ILE A 86 18.97 -4.30 8.80
N PRO A 87 18.84 -3.33 9.68
CA PRO A 87 18.43 -3.57 11.05
C PRO A 87 16.95 -4.00 11.04
N PHE A 88 16.61 -5.00 11.85
CA PHE A 88 15.23 -5.34 12.15
C PHE A 88 14.91 -4.79 13.54
N PHE A 89 13.86 -4.01 13.62
CA PHE A 89 13.41 -3.40 14.86
C PHE A 89 11.89 -3.37 14.91
N VAL A 90 11.33 -3.93 15.99
CA VAL A 90 9.91 -3.83 16.32
C VAL A 90 9.80 -3.17 17.68
N TYR A 91 8.86 -2.25 17.83
CA TYR A 91 8.54 -1.58 19.08
C TYR A 91 7.03 -1.37 19.21
N ARG A 92 6.47 -1.86 20.31
CA ARG A 92 5.02 -1.88 20.57
C ARG A 92 4.64 -1.00 21.75
N GLY A 93 5.13 0.24 21.73
CA GLY A 93 4.79 1.23 22.79
C GLY A 93 3.37 1.79 22.62
N PRO A 94 2.86 2.47 23.65
CA PRO A 94 1.50 3.06 23.63
C PRO A 94 1.39 4.26 22.68
N ILE A 95 2.47 5.00 22.48
CA ILE A 95 2.54 6.19 21.63
C ILE A 95 3.32 5.90 20.36
N LEU A 96 4.57 5.42 20.50
CA LEU A 96 5.42 5.07 19.38
C LEU A 96 5.23 3.59 19.06
N ARG A 97 5.01 3.28 17.80
CA ARG A 97 4.95 1.92 17.28
C ARG A 97 5.84 1.81 16.04
N ALA A 98 6.55 0.71 15.95
CA ALA A 98 7.30 0.32 14.77
C ALA A 98 7.03 -1.17 14.56
N ASP A 99 6.18 -1.48 13.64
CA ASP A 99 5.69 -2.82 13.38
C ASP A 99 5.49 -3.05 11.88
N ARG A 100 4.67 -4.02 11.49
CA ARG A 100 4.35 -4.35 10.10
C ARG A 100 3.69 -3.19 9.33
N ASP A 101 2.97 -2.31 10.02
CA ASP A 101 2.30 -1.14 9.44
C ASP A 101 3.25 0.07 9.28
N GLY A 102 4.51 -0.10 9.68
CA GLY A 102 5.56 0.91 9.62
C GLY A 102 5.80 1.59 10.95
N ALA A 103 6.63 2.63 10.93
CA ALA A 103 6.89 3.48 12.10
C ALA A 103 5.81 4.56 12.17
N ARG A 104 5.14 4.67 13.31
CA ARG A 104 4.08 5.66 13.55
C ARG A 104 4.08 6.15 14.99
N ALA A 105 3.63 7.37 15.19
CA ALA A 105 3.35 7.92 16.52
C ALA A 105 1.83 8.15 16.64
N ILE A 106 1.20 7.48 17.61
CA ILE A 106 -0.24 7.62 17.87
C ILE A 106 -0.45 8.91 18.65
N LEU A 107 -1.20 9.84 18.07
CA LEU A 107 -1.54 11.13 18.66
C LEU A 107 -2.88 11.08 19.39
N PHE A 108 -3.81 10.31 18.86
CA PHE A 108 -5.14 10.12 19.42
C PHE A 108 -5.68 8.73 19.06
N SER A 109 -6.32 8.06 19.99
CA SER A 109 -6.98 6.77 19.78
C SER A 109 -8.37 6.79 20.36
N GLY A 110 -9.40 6.76 19.50
CA GLY A 110 -10.80 6.60 19.84
C GLY A 110 -11.31 5.21 19.47
N GLN A 111 -12.62 4.99 19.59
CA GLN A 111 -13.23 3.68 19.31
C GLN A 111 -13.15 3.26 17.83
N ARG A 112 -13.25 4.22 16.91
CA ARG A 112 -13.25 3.96 15.45
C ARG A 112 -12.31 4.90 14.67
N VAL A 113 -11.68 5.83 15.36
CA VAL A 113 -10.82 6.83 14.73
C VAL A 113 -9.50 6.88 15.48
N VAL A 114 -8.43 6.71 14.76
CA VAL A 114 -7.06 6.89 15.25
C VAL A 114 -6.43 8.04 14.44
N VAL A 115 -5.71 8.90 15.13
CA VAL A 115 -4.86 9.92 14.49
C VAL A 115 -3.43 9.57 14.82
N ASP A 116 -2.63 9.33 13.80
CA ASP A 116 -1.21 9.03 13.95
C ASP A 116 -0.35 9.91 13.06
N VAL A 117 0.96 9.79 13.22
CA VAL A 117 1.95 10.41 12.33
C VAL A 117 2.35 9.39 11.27
N SER A 118 2.05 9.70 10.02
CA SER A 118 2.45 8.92 8.86
C SER A 118 3.80 9.36 8.34
N LEU A 119 4.64 8.41 8.00
CA LEU A 119 5.97 8.62 7.45
C LEU A 119 6.06 8.05 6.03
N GLY A 120 6.93 8.64 5.22
CA GLY A 120 7.30 8.15 3.90
C GLY A 120 8.74 8.51 3.57
N ALA A 121 9.32 7.87 2.58
CA ALA A 121 10.66 8.19 2.11
C ALA A 121 10.83 7.80 0.64
N SER A 122 11.71 8.53 -0.05
CA SER A 122 12.22 8.16 -1.37
C SER A 122 13.74 8.08 -1.37
N VAL A 123 14.28 7.30 -2.30
CA VAL A 123 15.72 7.16 -2.50
C VAL A 123 16.21 8.26 -3.45
N PRO A 124 17.44 8.77 -3.29
CA PRO A 124 18.01 9.74 -4.20
C PRO A 124 18.22 9.13 -5.61
N THR A 125 17.97 9.94 -6.64
CA THR A 125 18.16 9.56 -8.04
C THR A 125 19.28 10.36 -8.68
N LYS A 126 20.23 9.70 -9.31
CA LYS A 126 21.28 10.35 -10.08
C LYS A 126 20.81 10.60 -11.52
N SER A 127 20.60 11.85 -11.87
CA SER A 127 20.10 12.26 -13.20
C SER A 127 20.98 11.85 -14.36
N LYS A 128 22.27 11.59 -14.13
CA LYS A 128 23.19 11.07 -15.16
C LYS A 128 22.86 9.65 -15.61
N ASP A 129 22.26 8.84 -14.73
CA ASP A 129 21.96 7.43 -14.98
C ASP A 129 20.55 7.26 -15.60
N ASP A 130 19.64 8.23 -15.41
CA ASP A 130 18.31 8.30 -16.03
C ASP A 130 18.34 9.10 -17.34
N GLN A 131 18.00 8.45 -18.47
CA GLN A 131 18.07 9.07 -19.79
C GLN A 131 17.15 10.29 -19.92
N ALA A 132 15.95 10.24 -19.32
CA ALA A 132 14.99 11.35 -19.36
C ALA A 132 15.50 12.58 -18.61
N ARG A 133 16.31 12.38 -17.56
CA ARG A 133 16.81 13.45 -16.69
C ARG A 133 18.26 13.87 -16.99
N ARG A 134 18.93 13.24 -17.92
CA ARG A 134 20.36 13.49 -18.18
C ARG A 134 20.65 14.99 -18.37
N GLY A 135 21.61 15.52 -17.60
CA GLY A 135 21.98 16.94 -17.62
C GLY A 135 21.11 17.84 -16.72
N MET A 136 20.14 17.29 -16.03
CA MET A 136 19.40 17.99 -14.98
C MET A 136 20.05 17.74 -13.61
N PRO A 137 19.73 18.54 -12.57
CA PRO A 137 20.13 18.26 -11.21
C PRO A 137 19.64 16.89 -10.72
N ASP A 138 20.42 16.25 -9.85
CA ASP A 138 20.02 15.03 -9.18
C ASP A 138 18.78 15.27 -8.30
N LEU A 139 17.94 14.24 -8.13
CA LEU A 139 16.89 14.27 -7.12
C LEU A 139 17.47 13.79 -5.80
N ALA A 140 17.42 14.64 -4.78
CA ALA A 140 17.72 14.21 -3.42
C ALA A 140 16.71 13.17 -2.94
N GLY A 141 17.11 12.28 -2.06
CA GLY A 141 16.15 11.47 -1.32
C GLY A 141 15.20 12.37 -0.55
N THR A 142 13.98 11.93 -0.31
CA THR A 142 12.99 12.70 0.45
C THR A 142 12.52 11.94 1.66
N PHE A 143 12.15 12.69 2.68
CA PHE A 143 11.42 12.22 3.85
C PHE A 143 10.07 12.91 3.88
N GLU A 144 9.01 12.15 4.05
CA GLU A 144 7.64 12.66 4.12
C GLU A 144 7.10 12.43 5.53
N ILE A 145 6.49 13.45 6.12
CA ILE A 145 5.92 13.38 7.47
C ILE A 145 4.64 14.19 7.54
N GLY A 146 3.66 13.68 8.28
CA GLY A 146 2.42 14.41 8.53
C GLY A 146 1.35 13.56 9.19
N PRO A 147 0.21 14.17 9.54
CA PRO A 147 -0.90 13.47 10.17
C PRO A 147 -1.55 12.47 9.22
N ASN A 148 -2.03 11.38 9.81
CA ASN A 148 -2.87 10.40 9.16
C ASN A 148 -4.11 10.14 10.00
N PHE A 149 -5.28 10.29 9.39
CA PHE A 149 -6.56 9.94 10.01
C PHE A 149 -6.94 8.53 9.56
N VAL A 150 -7.04 7.61 10.49
CA VAL A 150 -7.43 6.22 10.25
C VAL A 150 -8.83 6.01 10.80
N VAL A 151 -9.72 5.52 9.95
CA VAL A 151 -11.11 5.22 10.30
C VAL A 151 -11.35 3.72 10.12
N ASP A 152 -11.69 3.04 11.20
CA ASP A 152 -12.08 1.65 11.18
C ASP A 152 -13.47 1.49 10.54
N LEU A 153 -13.51 0.95 9.32
CA LEU A 153 -14.74 0.75 8.58
C LEU A 153 -15.42 -0.56 8.94
N TRP A 154 -14.65 -1.61 9.07
CA TRP A 154 -15.16 -2.93 9.39
C TRP A 154 -14.06 -3.83 9.97
N GLU A 155 -14.45 -4.67 10.92
CA GLU A 155 -13.59 -5.70 11.50
C GLU A 155 -14.40 -7.01 11.60
N ALA A 156 -13.77 -8.13 11.24
CA ALA A 156 -14.39 -9.44 11.39
C ALA A 156 -14.53 -9.82 12.87
N SER A 157 -15.56 -10.57 13.22
CA SER A 157 -15.81 -11.00 14.62
C SER A 157 -14.63 -11.76 15.23
N ASN A 158 -13.85 -12.47 14.41
CA ASN A 158 -12.64 -13.19 14.83
C ASN A 158 -11.37 -12.32 14.80
N ARG A 159 -11.51 -11.00 14.52
CA ARG A 159 -10.44 -10.00 14.40
C ARG A 159 -9.32 -10.31 13.41
N LYS A 160 -9.49 -11.34 12.57
CA LYS A 160 -8.48 -11.72 11.59
C LYS A 160 -8.52 -10.90 10.30
N MET A 161 -9.54 -10.11 10.12
CA MET A 161 -9.68 -9.23 8.95
C MET A 161 -10.16 -7.86 9.41
N LYS A 162 -9.49 -6.81 8.95
CA LYS A 162 -9.81 -5.43 9.25
C LYS A 162 -9.76 -4.58 7.98
N VAL A 163 -10.76 -3.71 7.80
CA VAL A 163 -10.82 -2.74 6.71
C VAL A 163 -10.77 -1.35 7.29
N GLU A 164 -9.83 -0.55 6.85
CA GLU A 164 -9.61 0.82 7.30
C GLU A 164 -9.61 1.79 6.11
N LEU A 165 -10.13 2.99 6.34
CA LEU A 165 -9.87 4.15 5.49
C LEU A 165 -8.74 4.95 6.13
N ARG A 166 -7.66 5.17 5.36
CA ARG A 166 -6.49 5.95 5.80
C ARG A 166 -6.39 7.22 4.96
N LEU A 167 -6.21 8.36 5.61
CA LEU A 167 -6.19 9.69 5.01
C LEU A 167 -4.90 10.44 5.39
N PRO A 168 -3.71 9.99 4.93
CA PRO A 168 -2.46 10.65 5.24
C PRO A 168 -2.27 11.93 4.42
N VAL A 169 -1.91 13.02 5.10
CA VAL A 169 -1.40 14.26 4.52
C VAL A 169 0.02 14.44 4.98
N ARG A 170 0.99 14.59 4.07
CA ARG A 170 2.41 14.67 4.41
C ARG A 170 3.08 15.83 3.72
N GLU A 171 3.98 16.52 4.41
CA GLU A 171 4.97 17.41 3.81
C GLU A 171 6.20 16.59 3.42
N ALA A 172 6.67 16.76 2.20
CA ALA A 172 7.88 16.14 1.69
C ALA A 172 9.06 17.11 1.84
N ILE A 173 10.16 16.61 2.39
CA ILE A 173 11.38 17.37 2.71
C ILE A 173 12.57 16.63 2.12
N THR A 174 13.48 17.36 1.45
CA THR A 174 14.70 16.77 0.87
C THR A 174 15.70 16.36 1.95
N LEU A 175 16.38 15.22 1.74
CA LEU A 175 17.46 14.71 2.60
C LEU A 175 18.82 15.17 2.06
N GLU A 176 19.11 16.44 2.20
CA GLU A 176 20.35 17.07 1.81
C GLU A 176 20.89 17.99 2.92
N ARG A 177 22.09 18.57 2.75
CA ARG A 177 22.71 19.44 3.79
C ARG A 177 21.83 20.63 4.18
N SER A 178 21.05 21.16 3.25
CA SER A 178 20.07 22.21 3.47
C SER A 178 18.68 21.68 3.11
N PRO A 179 17.97 21.02 4.03
CA PRO A 179 16.67 20.44 3.78
C PRO A 179 15.67 21.48 3.28
N ARG A 180 14.91 21.14 2.26
CA ARG A 180 13.88 22.02 1.67
C ARG A 180 12.54 21.27 1.63
N ALA A 181 11.48 21.96 2.03
CA ALA A 181 10.13 21.49 1.79
C ALA A 181 9.82 21.57 0.28
N ILE A 182 9.46 20.46 -0.30
CA ILE A 182 9.19 20.33 -1.74
C ILE A 182 7.71 20.17 -2.06
N GLY A 183 6.84 20.12 -1.06
CA GLY A 183 5.38 20.18 -1.23
C GLY A 183 4.63 19.14 -0.42
N LEU A 184 3.30 19.24 -0.53
CA LEU A 184 2.34 18.40 0.18
C LEU A 184 1.85 17.24 -0.68
N THR A 185 1.66 16.09 -0.05
CA THR A 185 1.02 14.90 -0.63
C THR A 185 -0.22 14.53 0.17
N PHE A 186 -1.25 14.04 -0.51
CA PHE A 186 -2.44 13.44 0.07
C PHE A 186 -2.73 12.12 -0.64
N SER A 187 -2.81 11.03 0.12
CA SER A 187 -2.94 9.69 -0.45
C SER A 187 -4.03 8.85 0.25
N PRO A 188 -5.31 9.26 0.12
CA PRO A 188 -6.42 8.50 0.70
C PRO A 188 -6.42 7.08 0.16
N ASN A 189 -6.61 6.11 1.05
CA ASN A 189 -6.57 4.71 0.64
C ASN A 189 -7.44 3.83 1.54
N LEU A 190 -7.94 2.74 0.95
CA LEU A 190 -8.52 1.62 1.68
C LEU A 190 -7.42 0.62 1.97
N ASN A 191 -7.36 0.17 3.21
CA ASN A 191 -6.44 -0.85 3.69
C ASN A 191 -7.24 -2.06 4.18
N LEU A 192 -6.88 -3.26 3.72
CA LEU A 192 -7.40 -4.53 4.19
C LEU A 192 -6.24 -5.31 4.79
N ASP A 193 -6.31 -5.58 6.08
CA ASP A 193 -5.39 -6.45 6.80
C ASP A 193 -6.02 -7.80 7.08
N ILE A 194 -5.28 -8.87 6.78
CA ILE A 194 -5.66 -10.26 7.06
C ILE A 194 -4.54 -10.86 7.91
N SER A 195 -4.86 -11.18 9.16
CA SER A 195 -3.93 -11.78 10.12
C SER A 195 -4.23 -13.25 10.38
N GLY A 196 -3.29 -13.94 11.01
CA GLY A 196 -3.48 -15.33 11.43
C GLY A 196 -3.63 -16.32 10.29
N LEU A 197 -3.06 -16.07 9.12
CA LEU A 197 -2.92 -17.06 8.06
C LEU A 197 -2.12 -18.28 8.57
N PRO A 198 -2.29 -19.47 7.93
CA PRO A 198 -1.54 -20.66 8.32
C PRO A 198 -0.05 -20.37 8.52
N GLY A 199 0.51 -20.74 9.70
CA GLY A 199 1.89 -20.47 10.07
C GLY A 199 2.18 -19.04 10.52
N LYS A 200 1.21 -18.33 11.11
CA LYS A 200 1.34 -16.94 11.60
C LYS A 200 1.72 -15.95 10.50
N GLY A 201 1.13 -16.10 9.33
CA GLY A 201 1.29 -15.18 8.21
C GLY A 201 0.29 -14.05 8.29
N ASN A 202 0.67 -12.88 7.72
CA ASN A 202 -0.20 -11.72 7.57
C ASN A 202 -0.15 -11.26 6.12
N LEU A 203 -1.28 -10.78 5.61
CA LEU A 203 -1.43 -10.26 4.26
C LEU A 203 -2.15 -8.92 4.33
N GLY A 204 -1.55 -7.91 3.71
CA GLY A 204 -2.11 -6.56 3.63
C GLY A 204 -2.37 -6.16 2.18
N PHE A 205 -3.47 -5.47 1.93
CA PHE A 205 -3.81 -4.85 0.67
C PHE A 205 -4.15 -3.38 0.91
N LEU A 206 -3.50 -2.51 0.17
CA LEU A 206 -3.74 -1.08 0.23
C LEU A 206 -3.99 -0.58 -1.18
N ALA A 207 -5.04 0.23 -1.38
CA ALA A 207 -5.31 0.83 -2.68
C ALA A 207 -5.97 2.20 -2.55
N GLY A 208 -5.56 3.14 -3.41
CA GLY A 208 -6.15 4.47 -3.44
C GLY A 208 -5.52 5.43 -4.43
N PRO A 209 -6.18 6.58 -4.66
CA PRO A 209 -5.65 7.66 -5.47
C PRO A 209 -4.55 8.43 -4.73
N LEU A 210 -3.74 9.14 -5.50
CA LEU A 210 -2.67 9.99 -5.00
C LEU A 210 -2.90 11.42 -5.50
N PHE A 211 -2.62 12.38 -4.65
CA PHE A 211 -2.68 13.81 -4.97
C PHE A 211 -1.42 14.47 -4.42
N ALA A 212 -0.92 15.49 -5.10
CA ALA A 212 0.15 16.33 -4.58
C ALA A 212 0.00 17.77 -5.08
N ASP A 213 0.63 18.70 -4.37
CA ASP A 213 0.63 20.09 -4.79
C ASP A 213 1.59 20.31 -5.98
N GLN A 214 1.54 21.53 -6.54
CA GLN A 214 2.38 21.91 -7.68
C GLN A 214 3.88 21.82 -7.33
N ARG A 215 4.29 22.18 -6.11
CA ARG A 215 5.70 22.16 -5.70
C ARG A 215 6.27 20.74 -5.73
N TYR A 216 5.48 19.77 -5.23
CA TYR A 216 5.86 18.37 -5.26
C TYR A 216 5.97 17.83 -6.69
N HIS A 217 4.96 18.09 -7.54
CA HIS A 217 5.00 17.68 -8.94
C HIS A 217 6.11 18.37 -9.70
N GLN A 218 6.36 19.67 -9.47
CA GLN A 218 7.43 20.41 -10.11
C GLN A 218 8.81 19.86 -9.76
N TYR A 219 9.02 19.41 -8.51
CA TYR A 219 10.28 18.80 -8.09
C TYR A 219 10.64 17.55 -8.88
N PHE A 220 9.68 16.67 -9.14
CA PHE A 220 9.91 15.39 -9.83
C PHE A 220 9.75 15.50 -11.35
N TYR A 221 8.81 16.30 -11.84
CA TYR A 221 8.34 16.26 -13.23
C TYR A 221 8.53 17.58 -13.98
N GLY A 222 8.98 18.64 -13.32
CA GLY A 222 9.27 19.93 -13.96
C GLY A 222 10.55 19.88 -14.78
N VAL A 223 10.57 20.63 -15.88
CA VAL A 223 11.76 20.88 -16.70
C VAL A 223 11.93 22.38 -16.84
N ALA A 224 12.92 22.95 -16.14
CA ALA A 224 13.22 24.36 -16.24
C ALA A 224 13.81 24.69 -17.63
N PRO A 225 13.62 25.91 -18.15
CA PRO A 225 14.04 26.30 -19.50
C PRO A 225 15.52 26.03 -19.78
N GLU A 226 16.40 26.22 -18.81
CA GLU A 226 17.85 25.97 -18.93
C GLU A 226 18.21 24.49 -19.15
N PHE A 227 17.29 23.56 -18.79
CA PHE A 227 17.46 22.12 -19.01
C PHE A 227 16.66 21.60 -20.21
N ALA A 228 15.96 22.50 -20.93
CA ALA A 228 15.19 22.09 -22.09
C ALA A 228 16.09 21.66 -23.25
N THR A 229 15.64 20.67 -24.00
CA THR A 229 16.28 20.16 -25.22
C THR A 229 15.23 19.87 -26.28
N ALA A 230 15.60 19.59 -27.51
CA ALA A 230 14.66 19.22 -28.58
C ALA A 230 13.79 18.01 -28.23
N GLY A 231 14.32 17.04 -27.49
CA GLY A 231 13.59 15.85 -27.05
C GLY A 231 12.97 15.96 -25.63
N ARG A 232 13.23 17.05 -24.93
CA ARG A 232 12.75 17.31 -23.57
C ARG A 232 12.42 18.81 -23.45
N PRO A 233 11.24 19.26 -23.88
CA PRO A 233 10.84 20.67 -23.78
C PRO A 233 10.69 21.12 -22.32
N ALA A 234 10.76 22.44 -22.08
CA ALA A 234 10.43 23.02 -20.79
C ALA A 234 9.00 22.63 -20.40
N TYR A 235 8.80 22.36 -19.12
CA TYR A 235 7.51 21.88 -18.61
C TYR A 235 7.30 22.33 -17.17
N GLU A 236 6.16 22.95 -16.91
CA GLU A 236 5.67 23.24 -15.57
C GLU A 236 4.66 22.17 -15.17
N ALA A 237 4.95 21.44 -14.10
CA ALA A 237 4.10 20.36 -13.63
C ALA A 237 2.98 20.92 -12.74
N PRO A 238 1.70 20.82 -13.11
CA PRO A 238 0.60 21.29 -12.27
C PRO A 238 0.38 20.36 -11.08
N GLY A 239 -0.17 20.92 -9.99
CA GLY A 239 -0.63 20.13 -8.83
C GLY A 239 -1.95 19.44 -9.10
N GLY A 240 -2.32 18.50 -8.24
CA GLY A 240 -3.59 17.78 -8.30
C GLY A 240 -3.43 16.27 -8.31
N TYR A 241 -4.29 15.58 -9.06
CA TYR A 241 -4.29 14.12 -9.15
C TYR A 241 -2.95 13.59 -9.69
N ALA A 242 -2.39 12.64 -8.97
CA ALA A 242 -1.07 12.05 -9.20
C ALA A 242 -1.13 10.57 -9.60
N GLY A 243 -2.29 10.08 -10.01
CA GLY A 243 -2.48 8.68 -10.36
C GLY A 243 -3.00 7.83 -9.22
N TRP A 244 -2.93 6.53 -9.38
CA TRP A 244 -3.48 5.52 -8.48
C TRP A 244 -2.39 4.53 -8.05
N ARG A 245 -2.52 3.99 -6.84
CA ARG A 245 -1.59 3.00 -6.27
C ARG A 245 -2.33 1.83 -5.68
N ALA A 246 -1.79 0.62 -5.88
CA ALA A 246 -2.11 -0.56 -5.11
C ALA A 246 -0.84 -1.19 -4.55
N THR A 247 -0.92 -1.70 -3.35
CA THR A 247 0.18 -2.43 -2.69
C THR A 247 -0.37 -3.69 -2.06
N THR A 248 0.30 -4.80 -2.27
CA THR A 248 0.08 -6.05 -1.55
C THR A 248 1.34 -6.35 -0.76
N ALA A 249 1.21 -6.62 0.51
CA ALA A 249 2.31 -6.97 1.40
C ALA A 249 2.02 -8.28 2.13
N PHE A 250 3.03 -9.11 2.26
CA PHE A 250 2.98 -10.37 3.00
C PHE A 250 4.08 -10.39 4.04
N SER A 251 3.79 -10.88 5.24
CA SER A 251 4.80 -11.16 6.25
C SER A 251 4.52 -12.47 6.98
N ARG A 252 5.59 -13.11 7.44
CA ARG A 252 5.49 -14.35 8.20
C ARG A 252 6.67 -14.50 9.15
N ARG A 253 6.38 -15.06 10.33
CA ARG A 253 7.39 -15.37 11.33
C ARG A 253 7.59 -16.88 11.46
N TYR A 254 8.84 -17.31 11.51
CA TYR A 254 9.29 -18.69 11.74
C TYR A 254 10.27 -18.69 12.91
N GLY A 255 9.77 -18.89 14.13
CA GLY A 255 10.62 -18.79 15.32
C GLY A 255 11.28 -17.41 15.41
N ASN A 256 12.60 -17.39 15.32
CA ASN A 256 13.39 -16.16 15.34
C ASN A 256 13.60 -15.53 13.94
N ALA A 257 13.17 -16.19 12.88
CA ALA A 257 13.26 -15.64 11.53
C ALA A 257 11.97 -14.91 11.16
N TRP A 258 12.09 -13.74 10.54
CA TRP A 258 11.00 -12.99 9.95
C TRP A 258 11.22 -12.85 8.44
N LEU A 259 10.17 -13.08 7.68
CA LEU A 259 10.12 -12.90 6.23
C LEU A 259 9.05 -11.86 5.91
N GLY A 260 9.38 -10.90 5.05
CA GLY A 260 8.44 -9.95 4.48
C GLY A 260 8.67 -9.77 2.99
N ALA A 261 7.60 -9.50 2.25
CA ALA A 261 7.66 -9.17 0.84
C ALA A 261 6.51 -8.24 0.48
N PHE A 262 6.69 -7.39 -0.53
CA PHE A 262 5.62 -6.57 -1.07
C PHE A 262 5.76 -6.38 -2.58
N VAL A 263 4.62 -6.12 -3.22
CA VAL A 263 4.53 -5.63 -4.59
C VAL A 263 3.62 -4.41 -4.59
N ARG A 264 4.08 -3.33 -5.22
CA ARG A 264 3.35 -2.08 -5.40
C ARG A 264 3.20 -1.80 -6.89
N TYR A 265 1.99 -1.52 -7.29
CA TYR A 265 1.63 -1.09 -8.64
C TYR A 265 1.19 0.37 -8.59
N ASP A 266 1.82 1.21 -9.39
CA ASP A 266 1.45 2.60 -9.60
C ASP A 266 0.94 2.78 -11.03
N ASN A 267 -0.17 3.49 -11.21
CA ASN A 267 -0.74 3.86 -12.50
C ASN A 267 -0.89 5.39 -12.55
N LEU A 268 -0.28 6.01 -13.56
CA LEU A 268 -0.24 7.45 -13.78
C LEU A 268 -1.29 7.94 -14.78
N HIS A 269 -2.15 7.05 -15.29
CA HIS A 269 -3.18 7.45 -16.23
C HIS A 269 -4.05 8.57 -15.65
N GLY A 270 -4.17 9.68 -16.38
CA GLY A 270 -4.90 10.88 -15.93
C GLY A 270 -4.17 11.73 -14.88
N ALA A 271 -2.94 11.40 -14.48
CA ALA A 271 -2.16 12.26 -13.60
C ALA A 271 -1.89 13.61 -14.24
N GLN A 272 -1.98 14.71 -13.45
CA GLN A 272 -1.83 16.06 -13.96
C GLN A 272 -0.47 16.30 -14.62
N PHE A 273 0.56 15.62 -14.16
CA PHE A 273 1.91 15.70 -14.71
C PHE A 273 2.20 14.64 -15.80
N ALA A 274 1.24 13.80 -16.19
CA ALA A 274 1.45 12.78 -17.23
C ALA A 274 2.01 13.31 -18.56
N PRO A 275 1.69 14.56 -19.01
CA PRO A 275 2.28 15.14 -20.21
C PRO A 275 3.76 15.54 -20.07
N SER A 276 4.37 15.44 -18.88
CA SER A 276 5.78 15.77 -18.68
C SER A 276 6.69 14.89 -19.56
N PRO A 277 7.72 15.46 -20.20
CA PRO A 277 8.70 14.68 -20.94
C PRO A 277 9.53 13.74 -20.07
N LEU A 278 9.46 13.89 -18.74
CA LEU A 278 10.09 13.02 -17.77
C LEU A 278 9.25 11.76 -17.47
N VAL A 279 7.98 11.74 -17.86
CA VAL A 279 7.12 10.54 -17.73
C VAL A 279 7.32 9.65 -18.95
N ARG A 280 8.01 8.54 -18.76
CA ARG A 280 8.36 7.57 -19.82
C ARG A 280 7.49 6.32 -19.80
N LYS A 281 6.85 6.05 -18.64
CA LYS A 281 5.92 4.92 -18.45
C LYS A 281 4.69 5.41 -17.69
N GLU A 282 3.52 4.96 -18.08
CA GLU A 282 2.29 5.24 -17.33
C GLU A 282 2.07 4.30 -16.15
N THR A 283 2.74 3.16 -16.15
CA THR A 283 2.64 2.16 -15.10
C THR A 283 4.00 1.75 -14.58
N THR A 284 4.14 1.62 -13.27
CA THR A 284 5.37 1.17 -12.62
C THR A 284 5.09 0.08 -11.59
N VAL A 285 6.01 -0.86 -11.46
CA VAL A 285 5.95 -1.93 -10.47
C VAL A 285 7.18 -1.85 -9.59
N THR A 286 6.94 -1.69 -8.30
CA THR A 286 7.98 -1.78 -7.26
C THR A 286 7.78 -3.09 -6.51
N ALA A 287 8.85 -3.81 -6.23
CA ALA A 287 8.81 -5.02 -5.42
C ALA A 287 9.96 -5.02 -4.43
N GLY A 288 9.73 -5.64 -3.29
CA GLY A 288 10.76 -5.80 -2.28
C GLY A 288 10.52 -7.02 -1.41
N PHE A 289 11.59 -7.52 -0.82
CA PHE A 289 11.56 -8.58 0.17
C PHE A 289 12.58 -8.30 1.26
N GLY A 290 12.37 -8.90 2.43
CA GLY A 290 13.31 -8.87 3.54
C GLY A 290 13.28 -10.17 4.32
N ILE A 291 14.44 -10.62 4.77
CA ILE A 291 14.59 -11.73 5.67
C ILE A 291 15.44 -11.25 6.83
N SER A 292 14.97 -11.46 8.06
CA SER A 292 15.66 -10.99 9.25
C SER A 292 15.74 -12.08 10.31
N TRP A 293 16.82 -12.08 11.07
CA TRP A 293 17.02 -12.92 12.24
C TRP A 293 16.91 -12.08 13.51
N ILE A 294 15.96 -12.43 14.37
CA ILE A 294 15.68 -11.76 15.65
C ILE A 294 16.53 -12.43 16.71
N PHE A 295 17.45 -11.67 17.30
CA PHE A 295 18.41 -12.20 18.28
C PHE A 295 18.17 -11.68 19.71
N ALA A 296 17.37 -10.61 19.87
CA ALA A 296 17.05 -10.07 21.18
C ALA A 296 15.59 -9.62 21.24
N THR A 297 14.95 -9.86 22.38
CA THR A 297 13.58 -9.48 22.67
C THR A 297 13.47 -8.94 24.07
N SER A 298 12.51 -8.03 24.31
CA SER A 298 12.22 -7.52 25.66
C SER A 298 11.66 -8.61 26.57
N SER A 299 12.07 -8.59 27.83
CA SER A 299 11.41 -9.36 28.89
C SER A 299 10.07 -8.73 29.31
N GLN A 300 9.89 -7.44 29.06
CA GLN A 300 8.60 -6.77 29.25
C GLN A 300 7.65 -7.16 28.14
N LEU A 301 6.47 -7.67 28.53
CA LEU A 301 5.41 -8.04 27.61
C LEU A 301 4.36 -6.93 27.58
N VAL A 302 3.75 -6.72 26.43
CA VAL A 302 2.62 -5.84 26.21
C VAL A 302 1.47 -6.63 25.60
N LEU A 303 0.24 -6.23 25.92
CA LEU A 303 -0.95 -6.84 25.32
C LEU A 303 -1.18 -6.18 23.96
N THR A 304 -1.20 -6.98 22.91
CA THR A 304 -1.53 -6.57 21.54
C THR A 304 -2.88 -7.14 21.12
N ASP A 305 -3.57 -6.44 20.26
CA ASP A 305 -4.87 -6.85 19.70
C ASP A 305 -4.66 -7.66 18.40
N ASP A 306 -3.61 -8.49 18.31
CA ASP A 306 -3.32 -9.31 17.13
C ASP A 306 -4.20 -10.56 17.01
#